data_714424be0e475a6ccac3016f59ceb34b
#
_entry.id   714424be0e475a6ccac3016f59ceb34b
#
_cell.length_a   1.000
_cell.length_b   1.000
_cell.length_c   1.000
_cell.angle_alpha   90.00
_cell.angle_beta   90.00
_cell.angle_gamma   90.00
#
_symmetry.space_group_name_H-M   'P 1'
#
loop_
_entity.id
_entity.type
_entity.pdbx_description
1 polymer ?
#
loop_
_entity_poly.entity_id
_entity_poly.type
_entity_poly.pdbx_seq_one_letter_code
_entity_poly.pdbx_strand_id
1 'polypeptide(L)'
;MTQAAETELLQRVWDYPLFAALYGRRSRRFGLGFEIAEGPFRYRSRHAALPLDEFEEALLVAAGTGVSGIPLWDGSRPPAVRRGDGRTFGSTAHGRCTALFFTNDRGVFVIDPADVTASKLNEIETRDERQRVLALYRQHRRQLSDGRLAIPRRVPPLFGHNMWNCNMPGTTLFMPVCDVSFTLISLILNLVDGEAGRYVHGHGGGMHIIDDRRGGRAAGTEPWLASGLIDREKVLPLSILERQACYFMFSEPAVICHNIFLATEAMGLGGWMHCGFLSFKVMQALGFRMVGAADQAACANPVGIDGVLEGFCPPYFPSMDAAVDAALVRISHGRASESQPYTMPPSENRDAIPRAPSDAGLACTKAVCRYIHETYGRFPASVDTMHLMWFMQAHHLDPDYYRRFFHSGALGPTHAAHMAAWHGDVAER
;
A
#
# COMPACT_ATOMS: atom_id res chain seq x y z
N MET A 1 -17.32 -23.61 3.56
CA MET A 1 -16.88 -23.56 4.97
C MET A 1 -18.08 -23.36 5.89
N THR A 2 -18.05 -23.86 7.12
CA THR A 2 -19.10 -23.61 8.11
C THR A 2 -18.78 -22.38 8.94
N GLN A 3 -19.80 -21.64 9.39
CA GLN A 3 -19.60 -20.45 10.25
C GLN A 3 -18.80 -20.76 11.54
N ALA A 4 -18.87 -22.00 12.02
CA ALA A 4 -18.07 -22.45 13.16
C ALA A 4 -16.58 -22.51 12.83
N ALA A 5 -16.20 -23.01 11.65
CA ALA A 5 -14.81 -23.09 11.18
C ALA A 5 -14.23 -21.69 10.94
N GLU A 6 -15.00 -20.75 10.39
CA GLU A 6 -14.61 -19.33 10.23
C GLU A 6 -14.30 -18.69 11.58
N THR A 7 -15.16 -18.93 12.58
CA THR A 7 -14.98 -18.39 13.92
C THR A 7 -13.72 -18.96 14.60
N GLU A 8 -13.46 -20.25 14.43
CA GLU A 8 -12.28 -20.90 15.03
C GLU A 8 -10.99 -20.40 14.38
N LEU A 9 -10.94 -20.25 13.05
CA LEU A 9 -9.76 -19.71 12.39
C LEU A 9 -9.52 -18.27 12.82
N LEU A 10 -10.56 -17.42 12.82
CA LEU A 10 -10.44 -16.03 13.23
C LEU A 10 -9.85 -15.92 14.64
N GLN A 11 -10.35 -16.74 15.58
CA GLN A 11 -9.83 -16.76 16.95
C GLN A 11 -8.36 -17.20 16.98
N ARG A 12 -8.02 -18.23 16.25
CA ARG A 12 -6.65 -18.75 16.15
C ARG A 12 -5.66 -17.72 15.58
N VAL A 13 -6.06 -17.00 14.52
CA VAL A 13 -5.25 -15.95 13.91
C VAL A 13 -5.10 -14.76 14.85
N TRP A 14 -6.18 -14.38 15.54
CA TRP A 14 -6.19 -13.26 16.46
C TRP A 14 -5.29 -13.48 17.69
N ASP A 15 -5.36 -14.68 18.24
CA ASP A 15 -4.61 -15.06 19.44
C ASP A 15 -3.20 -15.59 19.12
N TYR A 16 -2.81 -15.62 17.83
CA TYR A 16 -1.50 -16.15 17.44
C TYR A 16 -0.37 -15.27 17.97
N PRO A 17 0.59 -15.84 18.71
CA PRO A 17 1.64 -15.03 19.32
C PRO A 17 2.50 -14.33 18.29
N LEU A 18 2.68 -13.03 18.41
CA LEU A 18 3.48 -12.22 17.48
C LEU A 18 4.89 -12.78 17.28
N PHE A 19 5.57 -13.16 18.36
CA PHE A 19 6.92 -13.74 18.27
C PHE A 19 6.93 -15.10 17.57
N ALA A 20 5.89 -15.89 17.71
CA ALA A 20 5.76 -17.14 16.96
C ALA A 20 5.64 -16.87 15.45
N ALA A 21 4.86 -15.86 15.05
CA ALA A 21 4.77 -15.43 13.64
C ALA A 21 6.12 -14.93 13.11
N LEU A 22 6.81 -14.06 13.86
CA LEU A 22 8.09 -13.48 13.44
C LEU A 22 9.19 -14.55 13.27
N TYR A 23 9.33 -15.47 14.22
CA TYR A 23 10.37 -16.49 14.20
C TYR A 23 10.00 -17.74 13.38
N GLY A 24 8.71 -18.03 13.22
CA GLY A 24 8.18 -19.14 12.40
C GLY A 24 8.15 -18.84 10.91
N ARG A 25 8.03 -17.56 10.55
CA ARG A 25 7.88 -17.12 9.16
C ARG A 25 9.00 -17.63 8.25
N ARG A 26 8.60 -18.28 7.17
CA ARG A 26 9.51 -18.75 6.11
C ARG A 26 8.86 -18.50 4.75
N SER A 27 9.68 -18.26 3.73
CA SER A 27 9.24 -18.22 2.33
C SER A 27 8.91 -19.63 1.84
N ARG A 28 7.71 -20.12 2.21
CA ARG A 28 7.20 -21.41 1.74
C ARG A 28 6.51 -21.19 0.40
N ARG A 29 7.18 -21.54 -0.69
CA ARG A 29 6.81 -21.13 -2.04
C ARG A 29 6.13 -22.23 -2.86
N PHE A 30 6.16 -23.49 -2.41
CA PHE A 30 5.57 -24.60 -3.15
C PHE A 30 4.13 -24.85 -2.65
N GLY A 31 3.17 -24.61 -3.54
CA GLY A 31 1.75 -24.76 -3.27
C GLY A 31 1.14 -26.00 -3.91
N LEU A 32 -0.13 -26.27 -3.56
CA LEU A 32 -0.94 -27.30 -4.20
C LEU A 32 -1.05 -27.02 -5.71
N GLY A 33 -0.88 -28.06 -6.53
CA GLY A 33 -0.92 -27.98 -7.99
C GLY A 33 0.35 -27.43 -8.65
N PHE A 34 1.42 -27.13 -7.89
CA PHE A 34 2.67 -26.63 -8.46
C PHE A 34 3.57 -27.75 -9.00
N GLU A 35 4.50 -27.35 -9.86
CA GLU A 35 5.51 -28.23 -10.42
C GLU A 35 6.87 -27.55 -10.49
N ILE A 36 7.92 -28.25 -10.03
CA ILE A 36 9.33 -27.96 -10.31
C ILE A 36 9.80 -29.03 -11.28
N ALA A 37 10.00 -28.66 -12.54
CA ALA A 37 10.28 -29.60 -13.62
C ALA A 37 11.68 -30.22 -13.56
N GLU A 38 12.68 -29.49 -13.01
CA GLU A 38 14.10 -29.85 -13.07
C GLU A 38 14.81 -29.62 -11.74
N GLY A 39 16.02 -30.15 -11.62
CA GLY A 39 16.92 -29.94 -10.48
C GLY A 39 16.65 -30.86 -9.30
N PRO A 40 17.38 -30.65 -8.18
CA PRO A 40 17.36 -31.55 -7.01
C PRO A 40 16.01 -31.54 -6.27
N PHE A 41 15.19 -30.53 -6.47
CA PHE A 41 13.86 -30.39 -5.89
C PHE A 41 12.76 -30.69 -6.90
N ARG A 42 13.06 -31.41 -7.98
CA ARG A 42 12.06 -31.81 -8.98
C ARG A 42 10.88 -32.52 -8.30
N TYR A 43 9.70 -31.95 -8.49
CA TYR A 43 8.48 -32.46 -7.88
C TYR A 43 7.26 -31.89 -8.58
N ARG A 44 6.23 -32.70 -8.72
CA ARG A 44 4.91 -32.29 -9.16
C ARG A 44 3.92 -32.58 -8.05
N SER A 45 3.13 -31.59 -7.66
CA SER A 45 2.06 -31.77 -6.68
C SER A 45 1.08 -32.86 -7.14
N ARG A 46 0.68 -33.71 -6.21
CA ARG A 46 -0.34 -34.73 -6.45
C ARG A 46 -1.76 -34.19 -6.36
N HIS A 47 -1.89 -32.99 -5.82
CA HIS A 47 -3.15 -32.30 -5.59
C HIS A 47 -3.40 -31.30 -6.71
N ALA A 48 -4.69 -31.00 -6.96
CA ALA A 48 -5.08 -29.88 -7.78
C ALA A 48 -4.75 -28.55 -7.08
N ALA A 49 -4.58 -27.48 -7.84
CA ALA A 49 -4.49 -26.14 -7.28
C ALA A 49 -5.77 -25.81 -6.51
N LEU A 50 -5.61 -25.28 -5.29
CA LEU A 50 -6.71 -24.91 -4.42
C LEU A 50 -6.62 -23.41 -4.11
N PRO A 51 -7.53 -22.57 -4.64
CA PRO A 51 -7.57 -21.15 -4.35
C PRO A 51 -7.88 -20.89 -2.87
N LEU A 52 -7.38 -19.76 -2.36
CA LEU A 52 -7.85 -19.22 -1.09
C LEU A 52 -9.34 -18.94 -1.18
N ASP A 53 -10.06 -19.22 -0.11
CA ASP A 53 -11.44 -18.81 -0.02
C ASP A 53 -11.56 -17.29 0.30
N GLU A 54 -12.78 -16.78 0.27
CA GLU A 54 -13.02 -15.35 0.43
C GLU A 54 -12.72 -14.86 1.85
N PHE A 55 -12.87 -15.70 2.85
CA PHE A 55 -12.57 -15.35 4.24
C PHE A 55 -11.06 -15.36 4.52
N GLU A 56 -10.33 -16.31 3.97
CA GLU A 56 -8.86 -16.33 4.02
C GLU A 56 -8.28 -15.05 3.39
N GLU A 57 -8.79 -14.65 2.23
CA GLU A 57 -8.39 -13.40 1.58
C GLU A 57 -8.76 -12.17 2.42
N ALA A 58 -9.95 -12.14 3.01
CA ALA A 58 -10.40 -11.05 3.87
C ALA A 58 -9.48 -10.85 5.09
N LEU A 59 -9.02 -11.92 5.72
CA LEU A 59 -8.08 -11.87 6.84
C LEU A 59 -6.71 -11.32 6.40
N LEU A 60 -6.19 -11.76 5.24
CA LEU A 60 -4.93 -11.28 4.71
C LEU A 60 -5.00 -9.78 4.35
N VAL A 61 -6.10 -9.35 3.72
CA VAL A 61 -6.36 -7.95 3.40
C VAL A 61 -6.48 -7.11 4.69
N ALA A 62 -7.20 -7.60 5.70
CA ALA A 62 -7.33 -6.91 6.98
C ALA A 62 -5.98 -6.77 7.70
N ALA A 63 -5.13 -7.80 7.65
CA ALA A 63 -3.77 -7.71 8.18
C ALA A 63 -2.92 -6.65 7.45
N GLY A 64 -3.03 -6.58 6.12
CA GLY A 64 -2.26 -5.66 5.29
C GLY A 64 -2.74 -4.21 5.34
N THR A 65 -4.06 -3.98 5.30
CA THR A 65 -4.65 -2.64 5.07
C THR A 65 -5.72 -2.24 6.09
N GLY A 66 -5.90 -3.01 7.15
CA GLY A 66 -6.91 -2.74 8.18
C GLY A 66 -6.75 -1.38 8.84
N VAL A 67 -7.84 -0.87 9.37
CA VAL A 67 -7.87 0.36 10.18
C VAL A 67 -7.57 0.01 11.62
N SER A 68 -6.66 0.72 12.26
CA SER A 68 -6.22 0.50 13.66
C SER A 68 -6.68 1.60 14.62
N GLY A 69 -7.54 2.51 14.17
CA GLY A 69 -8.07 3.60 14.98
C GLY A 69 -7.58 4.96 14.56
N ILE A 70 -7.76 5.93 15.45
CA ILE A 70 -7.26 7.28 15.26
C ILE A 70 -5.86 7.36 15.87
N PRO A 71 -4.86 7.90 15.15
CA PRO A 71 -3.55 8.12 15.72
C PRO A 71 -3.63 9.01 16.95
N LEU A 72 -2.93 8.65 18.01
CA LEU A 72 -2.80 9.48 19.19
C LEU A 72 -1.97 10.74 18.85
N TRP A 73 -2.49 11.90 19.24
CA TRP A 73 -1.83 13.19 19.03
C TRP A 73 -1.29 13.68 20.37
N ASP A 74 -0.15 13.16 20.76
CA ASP A 74 0.51 13.45 22.04
C ASP A 74 1.64 14.49 21.94
N GLY A 75 1.74 15.19 20.83
CA GLY A 75 2.70 16.27 20.61
C GLY A 75 2.26 17.64 21.10
N SER A 76 3.20 18.54 21.32
CA SER A 76 2.96 19.92 21.75
C SER A 76 2.21 20.77 20.72
N ARG A 77 2.21 20.37 19.46
CA ARG A 77 1.50 21.00 18.35
C ARG A 77 1.08 19.95 17.34
N PRO A 78 -0.22 19.77 17.12
CA PRO A 78 -0.71 18.88 16.07
C PRO A 78 -0.40 19.47 14.68
N PRO A 79 -0.17 18.62 13.66
CA PRO A 79 0.07 19.08 12.30
C PRO A 79 -1.14 19.80 11.71
N ALA A 80 -0.91 20.85 10.93
CA ALA A 80 -1.95 21.63 10.27
C ALA A 80 -2.85 20.77 9.36
N VAL A 81 -2.30 19.68 8.81
CA VAL A 81 -3.01 18.76 7.94
C VAL A 81 -3.22 17.46 8.69
N ARG A 82 -4.42 17.27 9.23
CA ARG A 82 -4.84 16.00 9.82
C ARG A 82 -5.10 14.97 8.74
N ARG A 83 -4.52 13.80 8.94
CA ARG A 83 -4.91 12.60 8.19
C ARG A 83 -5.53 11.64 9.17
N GLY A 84 -6.77 11.23 8.84
CA GLY A 84 -7.67 10.43 9.68
C GLY A 84 -7.06 9.16 10.29
N ASP A 85 -7.55 7.99 9.93
CA ASP A 85 -7.41 6.74 10.66
C ASP A 85 -5.99 6.15 10.69
N GLY A 86 -5.59 5.55 11.79
CA GLY A 86 -4.46 4.65 11.89
C GLY A 86 -4.69 3.40 11.02
N ARG A 87 -3.61 2.77 10.59
CA ARG A 87 -3.63 1.55 9.80
C ARG A 87 -2.79 0.46 10.45
N THR A 88 -3.03 -0.78 10.08
CA THR A 88 -2.16 -1.89 10.46
C THR A 88 -0.74 -1.73 9.94
N PHE A 89 -0.52 -0.92 8.92
CA PHE A 89 0.80 -0.58 8.41
C PHE A 89 1.24 0.83 8.85
N GLY A 90 2.53 0.97 9.15
CA GLY A 90 3.14 2.27 9.41
C GLY A 90 3.20 3.09 8.13
N SER A 91 2.76 4.34 8.21
CA SER A 91 2.82 5.30 7.12
C SER A 91 3.58 6.54 7.56
N THR A 92 4.65 6.89 6.86
CA THR A 92 5.44 8.08 7.16
C THR A 92 4.57 9.32 7.01
N ALA A 93 4.54 10.17 8.04
CA ALA A 93 3.69 11.37 8.09
C ALA A 93 2.20 11.11 7.73
N HIS A 94 1.71 9.92 8.04
CA HIS A 94 0.33 9.47 7.72
C HIS A 94 -0.04 9.61 6.22
N GLY A 95 0.91 9.30 5.31
CA GLY A 95 0.77 9.42 3.86
C GLY A 95 -0.44 8.68 3.31
N ARG A 96 -0.60 7.43 3.69
CA ARG A 96 -1.70 6.55 3.22
C ARG A 96 -1.93 6.66 1.71
N CYS A 97 -0.84 6.54 0.99
CA CYS A 97 -0.82 6.73 -0.45
C CYS A 97 -0.86 5.40 -1.22
N THR A 98 -1.03 4.26 -0.53
CA THR A 98 -0.93 2.94 -1.14
C THR A 98 -2.30 2.28 -1.26
N ALA A 99 -2.72 1.97 -2.49
CA ALA A 99 -3.85 1.10 -2.79
C ALA A 99 -3.39 -0.35 -2.93
N LEU A 100 -4.17 -1.32 -2.44
CA LEU A 100 -3.87 -2.74 -2.55
C LEU A 100 -4.62 -3.36 -3.71
N PHE A 101 -3.92 -3.59 -4.83
CA PHE A 101 -4.38 -4.45 -5.91
C PHE A 101 -4.08 -5.90 -5.57
N PHE A 102 -4.91 -6.83 -6.02
CA PHE A 102 -4.60 -8.25 -5.95
C PHE A 102 -5.33 -9.02 -7.04
N THR A 103 -4.80 -10.20 -7.36
CA THR A 103 -5.39 -11.10 -8.34
C THR A 103 -5.39 -12.54 -7.84
N ASN A 104 -6.45 -13.25 -8.17
CA ASN A 104 -6.64 -14.69 -7.93
C ASN A 104 -7.33 -15.33 -9.13
N ASP A 105 -7.79 -16.58 -9.02
CA ASP A 105 -8.46 -17.28 -10.13
C ASP A 105 -9.83 -16.67 -10.52
N ARG A 106 -10.44 -15.88 -9.62
CA ARG A 106 -11.75 -15.24 -9.83
C ARG A 106 -11.64 -13.91 -10.57
N GLY A 107 -10.54 -13.16 -10.37
CA GLY A 107 -10.42 -11.84 -10.97
C GLY A 107 -9.22 -11.03 -10.52
N VAL A 108 -9.26 -9.77 -10.92
CA VAL A 108 -8.39 -8.69 -10.47
C VAL A 108 -9.22 -7.74 -9.61
N PHE A 109 -8.70 -7.39 -8.47
CA PHE A 109 -9.40 -6.60 -7.46
C PHE A 109 -8.53 -5.46 -6.95
N VAL A 110 -9.19 -4.43 -6.39
CA VAL A 110 -8.52 -3.35 -5.67
C VAL A 110 -9.27 -3.02 -4.38
N ILE A 111 -8.51 -2.67 -3.36
CA ILE A 111 -8.98 -1.99 -2.15
C ILE A 111 -8.20 -0.69 -2.07
N ASP A 112 -8.92 0.43 -2.19
CA ASP A 112 -8.34 1.75 -1.91
C ASP A 112 -8.50 2.03 -0.42
N PRO A 113 -7.41 2.16 0.35
CA PRO A 113 -7.48 2.53 1.76
C PRO A 113 -8.19 3.86 2.00
N ALA A 114 -8.25 4.76 1.01
CA ALA A 114 -9.00 6.00 1.15
C ALA A 114 -10.51 5.78 1.31
N ASP A 115 -11.04 4.72 0.69
CA ASP A 115 -12.47 4.37 0.76
C ASP A 115 -12.83 3.64 2.08
N VAL A 116 -11.84 3.13 2.81
CA VAL A 116 -12.04 2.35 4.03
C VAL A 116 -12.12 3.24 5.29
N THR A 117 -12.17 4.55 5.16
CA THR A 117 -12.20 5.50 6.28
C THR A 117 -13.39 5.32 7.23
N ALA A 118 -14.47 4.74 6.75
CA ALA A 118 -15.66 4.48 7.55
C ALA A 118 -15.70 3.07 8.17
N SER A 119 -14.77 2.18 7.81
CA SER A 119 -14.77 0.82 8.31
C SER A 119 -14.02 0.73 9.64
N LYS A 120 -14.77 0.53 10.69
CA LYS A 120 -14.28 0.41 12.08
C LYS A 120 -13.71 -0.99 12.37
N LEU A 121 -12.77 -1.49 11.54
CA LEU A 121 -12.14 -2.80 11.79
C LEU A 121 -11.33 -2.87 13.08
N ASN A 122 -10.96 -1.74 13.61
CA ASN A 122 -10.05 -1.56 14.73
C ASN A 122 -10.73 -1.41 16.07
N GLU A 123 -12.03 -1.14 16.08
CA GLU A 123 -12.83 -1.19 17.31
C GLU A 123 -13.46 -2.58 17.47
N ILE A 124 -12.72 -3.62 17.06
CA ILE A 124 -13.11 -5.02 17.27
C ILE A 124 -12.84 -5.37 18.74
N GLU A 125 -13.65 -4.87 19.62
CA GLU A 125 -13.61 -5.22 21.04
C GLU A 125 -14.33 -6.54 21.32
N THR A 126 -15.33 -6.87 20.50
CA THR A 126 -16.17 -8.04 20.70
C THR A 126 -15.96 -9.10 19.62
N ARG A 127 -16.23 -10.35 19.95
CA ARG A 127 -16.18 -11.48 19.01
C ARG A 127 -17.09 -11.28 17.80
N ASP A 128 -18.26 -10.68 17.99
CA ASP A 128 -19.25 -10.46 16.94
C ASP A 128 -18.78 -9.42 15.94
N GLU A 129 -18.01 -8.41 16.37
CA GLU A 129 -17.42 -7.41 15.47
C GLU A 129 -16.32 -8.00 14.61
N ARG A 130 -15.58 -8.99 15.12
CA ARG A 130 -14.56 -9.71 14.32
C ARG A 130 -15.18 -10.44 13.14
N GLN A 131 -16.41 -10.91 13.22
CA GLN A 131 -17.13 -11.53 12.11
C GLN A 131 -17.42 -10.55 10.97
N ARG A 132 -17.35 -9.25 11.23
CA ARG A 132 -17.55 -8.22 10.20
C ARG A 132 -16.41 -8.12 9.19
N VAL A 133 -15.25 -8.75 9.44
CA VAL A 133 -14.10 -8.70 8.54
C VAL A 133 -14.49 -9.07 7.12
N LEU A 134 -15.26 -10.15 6.94
CA LEU A 134 -15.71 -10.58 5.62
C LEU A 134 -16.70 -9.58 4.97
N ALA A 135 -17.63 -9.04 5.76
CA ALA A 135 -18.57 -8.04 5.27
C ALA A 135 -17.86 -6.75 4.81
N LEU A 136 -16.89 -6.28 5.57
CA LEU A 136 -16.08 -5.12 5.25
C LEU A 136 -15.18 -5.37 4.03
N TYR A 137 -14.59 -6.55 3.93
CA TYR A 137 -13.84 -6.96 2.75
C TYR A 137 -14.72 -6.91 1.49
N ARG A 138 -15.93 -7.47 1.52
CA ARG A 138 -16.89 -7.45 0.40
C ARG A 138 -17.33 -6.03 0.05
N GLN A 139 -17.56 -5.19 1.05
CA GLN A 139 -17.98 -3.81 0.86
C GLN A 139 -16.91 -2.96 0.16
N HIS A 140 -15.63 -3.16 0.48
CA HIS A 140 -14.54 -2.30 0.02
C HIS A 140 -13.73 -2.92 -1.13
N ARG A 141 -13.95 -4.19 -1.44
CA ARG A 141 -13.34 -4.85 -2.58
C ARG A 141 -14.05 -4.46 -3.87
N ARG A 142 -13.35 -3.83 -4.77
CA ARG A 142 -13.83 -3.55 -6.13
C ARG A 142 -13.19 -4.51 -7.11
N GLN A 143 -14.00 -5.23 -7.89
CA GLN A 143 -13.51 -6.08 -8.98
C GLN A 143 -13.27 -5.23 -10.24
N LEU A 144 -12.11 -5.41 -10.86
CA LEU A 144 -11.68 -4.69 -12.06
C LEU A 144 -11.88 -5.53 -13.32
N SER A 145 -11.62 -6.83 -13.25
CA SER A 145 -11.82 -7.77 -14.35
C SER A 145 -12.04 -9.18 -13.82
N ASP A 146 -12.61 -10.03 -14.67
CA ASP A 146 -12.73 -11.45 -14.43
C ASP A 146 -11.42 -12.19 -14.75
N GLY A 147 -11.20 -13.29 -14.06
CA GLY A 147 -10.05 -14.16 -14.26
C GLY A 147 -8.73 -13.56 -13.75
N ARG A 148 -7.74 -14.40 -13.63
CA ARG A 148 -6.41 -14.07 -13.15
C ARG A 148 -5.71 -13.05 -14.04
N LEU A 149 -5.00 -12.07 -13.45
CA LEU A 149 -4.21 -11.09 -14.19
C LEU A 149 -3.20 -11.80 -15.13
N ALA A 150 -3.29 -11.50 -16.40
CA ALA A 150 -2.41 -12.06 -17.43
C ALA A 150 -1.05 -11.34 -17.43
N ILE A 151 -0.12 -11.80 -16.60
CA ILE A 151 1.27 -11.33 -16.61
C ILE A 151 2.08 -12.25 -17.54
N PRO A 152 2.82 -11.69 -18.53
CA PRO A 152 3.60 -12.52 -19.45
C PRO A 152 4.64 -13.40 -18.70
N ARG A 153 4.55 -14.71 -18.86
CA ARG A 153 5.43 -15.71 -18.20
C ARG A 153 6.70 -15.94 -19.02
N ARG A 154 7.47 -14.91 -19.20
CA ARG A 154 8.76 -14.91 -19.90
C ARG A 154 9.68 -13.82 -19.39
N VAL A 155 10.97 -13.96 -19.58
CA VAL A 155 11.94 -12.87 -19.39
C VAL A 155 11.70 -11.83 -20.49
N PRO A 156 11.77 -10.51 -20.20
CA PRO A 156 12.11 -9.88 -18.94
C PRO A 156 10.93 -9.63 -17.97
N PRO A 157 9.63 -9.72 -18.36
CA PRO A 157 8.53 -9.36 -17.46
C PRO A 157 8.51 -10.12 -16.13
N LEU A 158 8.91 -11.39 -16.14
CA LEU A 158 9.05 -12.25 -14.97
C LEU A 158 10.45 -12.87 -14.98
N PHE A 159 11.17 -12.77 -13.87
CA PHE A 159 12.50 -13.36 -13.75
C PHE A 159 12.46 -14.89 -13.82
N GLY A 160 13.37 -15.50 -14.60
CA GLY A 160 13.33 -16.90 -14.97
C GLY A 160 13.23 -17.87 -13.79
N HIS A 161 13.94 -17.60 -12.69
CA HIS A 161 13.92 -18.44 -11.49
C HIS A 161 12.58 -18.42 -10.71
N ASN A 162 11.66 -17.54 -11.07
CA ASN A 162 10.34 -17.41 -10.45
C ASN A 162 9.20 -17.87 -11.36
N MET A 163 9.50 -18.37 -12.58
CA MET A 163 8.45 -18.78 -13.52
C MET A 163 7.61 -19.94 -13.02
N TRP A 164 8.15 -20.80 -12.18
CA TRP A 164 7.46 -21.98 -11.67
C TRP A 164 6.47 -21.67 -10.54
N ASN A 165 6.57 -20.52 -9.87
CA ASN A 165 5.79 -20.25 -8.66
C ASN A 165 5.05 -18.90 -8.63
N CYS A 166 5.42 -17.92 -9.48
CA CYS A 166 4.73 -16.61 -9.46
C CYS A 166 3.40 -16.65 -10.19
N ASN A 167 2.37 -16.08 -9.57
CA ASN A 167 1.03 -15.91 -10.14
C ASN A 167 0.46 -17.21 -10.75
N MET A 168 0.65 -18.33 -10.04
CA MET A 168 0.14 -19.64 -10.43
C MET A 168 -1.35 -19.76 -10.10
N PRO A 169 -2.11 -20.66 -10.80
CA PRO A 169 -3.44 -21.04 -10.36
C PRO A 169 -3.46 -21.45 -8.89
N GLY A 170 -4.52 -21.10 -8.17
CA GLY A 170 -4.65 -21.35 -6.72
C GLY A 170 -3.93 -20.34 -5.83
N THR A 171 -3.20 -19.36 -6.38
CA THR A 171 -2.55 -18.31 -5.57
C THR A 171 -3.33 -17.01 -5.56
N THR A 172 -3.17 -16.22 -4.50
CA THR A 172 -3.53 -14.81 -4.48
C THR A 172 -2.25 -13.98 -4.47
N LEU A 173 -2.10 -13.11 -5.47
CA LEU A 173 -0.96 -12.20 -5.62
C LEU A 173 -1.37 -10.78 -5.26
N PHE A 174 -0.83 -10.25 -4.17
CA PHE A 174 -1.05 -8.89 -3.68
C PHE A 174 0.00 -7.95 -4.25
N MET A 175 -0.44 -6.77 -4.69
CA MET A 175 0.32 -5.77 -5.43
C MET A 175 0.02 -4.37 -4.87
N PRO A 176 0.65 -3.94 -3.79
CA PRO A 176 0.43 -2.60 -3.24
C PRO A 176 1.06 -1.54 -4.14
N VAL A 177 0.24 -0.65 -4.67
CA VAL A 177 0.63 0.46 -5.55
C VAL A 177 0.58 1.77 -4.78
N CYS A 178 1.69 2.49 -4.74
CA CYS A 178 1.82 3.78 -4.05
C CYS A 178 1.59 4.94 -5.02
N ASP A 179 0.71 5.88 -4.64
CA ASP A 179 0.52 7.17 -5.32
C ASP A 179 1.56 8.19 -4.82
N VAL A 180 2.61 8.37 -5.59
CA VAL A 180 3.70 9.28 -5.27
C VAL A 180 3.31 10.74 -5.49
N SER A 181 2.42 11.01 -6.45
CA SER A 181 1.95 12.37 -6.74
C SER A 181 1.21 12.98 -5.55
N PHE A 182 0.31 12.23 -4.94
CA PHE A 182 -0.37 12.63 -3.71
C PHE A 182 0.61 12.87 -2.57
N THR A 183 1.58 11.97 -2.41
CA THR A 183 2.61 12.08 -1.38
C THR A 183 3.45 13.34 -1.56
N LEU A 184 3.89 13.61 -2.79
CA LEU A 184 4.74 14.77 -3.08
C LEU A 184 3.98 16.09 -2.86
N ILE A 185 2.73 16.21 -3.32
CA ILE A 185 1.88 17.37 -3.05
C ILE A 185 1.75 17.60 -1.54
N SER A 186 1.49 16.54 -0.80
CA SER A 186 1.34 16.59 0.66
C SER A 186 2.63 17.04 1.37
N LEU A 187 3.79 16.56 0.92
CA LEU A 187 5.09 16.97 1.44
C LEU A 187 5.36 18.44 1.14
N ILE A 188 5.17 18.89 -0.11
CA ILE A 188 5.35 20.28 -0.51
C ILE A 188 4.48 21.18 0.37
N LEU A 189 3.19 20.85 0.52
CA LEU A 189 2.27 21.64 1.33
C LEU A 189 2.75 21.79 2.78
N ASN A 190 3.20 20.71 3.40
CA ASN A 190 3.70 20.75 4.78
C ASN A 190 5.04 21.51 4.92
N LEU A 191 5.83 21.60 3.87
CA LEU A 191 7.15 22.21 3.92
C LEU A 191 7.14 23.70 3.56
N VAL A 192 6.20 24.15 2.71
CA VAL A 192 6.11 25.57 2.29
C VAL A 192 5.13 26.40 3.12
N ASP A 193 4.13 25.77 3.74
CA ASP A 193 3.18 26.49 4.59
C ASP A 193 3.87 26.90 5.91
N GLY A 194 3.97 28.20 6.17
CA GLY A 194 4.61 28.74 7.37
C GLY A 194 3.95 28.29 8.68
N GLU A 195 2.66 28.00 8.69
CA GLU A 195 1.94 27.46 9.85
C GLU A 195 2.32 25.97 10.05
N ALA A 196 2.31 25.18 8.98
CA ALA A 196 2.78 23.81 9.00
C ALA A 196 4.30 23.74 9.20
N GLY A 197 5.06 24.67 8.61
CA GLY A 197 6.51 24.79 8.77
C GLY A 197 6.96 25.01 10.22
N ARG A 198 6.17 25.70 11.02
CA ARG A 198 6.43 25.82 12.47
C ARG A 198 6.39 24.48 13.20
N TYR A 199 5.51 23.60 12.79
CA TYR A 199 5.45 22.25 13.34
C TYR A 199 6.68 21.41 12.96
N VAL A 200 7.06 21.46 11.68
CA VAL A 200 8.16 20.63 11.15
C VAL A 200 9.53 21.19 11.52
N HIS A 201 9.68 22.52 11.57
CA HIS A 201 10.98 23.19 11.67
C HIS A 201 11.16 24.04 12.93
N GLY A 202 10.17 24.10 13.82
CA GLY A 202 10.25 24.80 15.10
C GLY A 202 10.25 26.34 15.02
N HIS A 203 10.40 26.94 13.85
CA HIS A 203 10.48 28.39 13.61
C HIS A 203 9.65 28.81 12.40
N GLY A 204 9.18 30.05 12.34
CA GLY A 204 8.41 30.56 11.21
C GLY A 204 9.18 30.54 9.88
N GLY A 205 8.46 30.52 8.77
CA GLY A 205 8.97 30.46 7.41
C GLY A 205 9.09 29.03 6.87
N GLY A 206 8.50 28.80 5.71
CA GLY A 206 8.56 27.52 4.97
C GLY A 206 9.88 27.33 4.24
N MET A 207 10.06 26.13 3.69
CA MET A 207 11.27 25.76 2.95
C MET A 207 11.35 26.45 1.59
N HIS A 208 12.53 27.00 1.27
CA HIS A 208 12.88 27.47 -0.06
C HIS A 208 13.29 26.28 -0.95
N ILE A 209 12.35 25.79 -1.77
CA ILE A 209 12.62 24.67 -2.66
C ILE A 209 13.38 25.19 -3.88
N ILE A 210 14.55 24.62 -4.13
CA ILE A 210 15.40 24.94 -5.29
C ILE A 210 15.55 23.74 -6.23
N ASP A 211 15.67 24.02 -7.51
CA ASP A 211 15.95 23.00 -8.52
C ASP A 211 17.46 22.81 -8.68
N ASP A 212 18.02 21.88 -7.94
CA ASP A 212 19.45 21.56 -7.94
C ASP A 212 19.92 20.91 -9.25
N ARG A 213 19.01 20.35 -10.06
CA ARG A 213 19.32 19.83 -11.39
C ARG A 213 19.43 20.92 -12.46
N ARG A 214 18.99 22.15 -12.13
CA ARG A 214 18.98 23.31 -13.04
C ARG A 214 19.66 24.53 -12.42
N GLY A 215 20.83 24.31 -11.79
CA GLY A 215 21.68 25.37 -11.28
C GLY A 215 21.20 26.01 -9.96
N GLY A 216 20.32 25.34 -9.21
CA GLY A 216 19.88 25.81 -7.90
C GLY A 216 18.90 26.98 -7.94
N ARG A 217 18.20 27.20 -9.06
CA ARG A 217 17.17 28.24 -9.17
C ARG A 217 15.95 27.89 -8.31
N ALA A 218 15.18 28.87 -7.90
CA ALA A 218 13.95 28.65 -7.16
C ALA A 218 12.95 27.78 -7.97
N ALA A 219 12.40 26.76 -7.34
CA ALA A 219 11.41 25.88 -7.91
C ALA A 219 9.99 26.34 -7.56
N GLY A 220 9.62 27.55 -8.00
CA GLY A 220 8.30 28.14 -7.78
C GLY A 220 8.11 28.87 -6.44
N THR A 221 9.07 28.87 -5.52
CA THR A 221 8.95 29.50 -4.19
C THR A 221 9.36 30.98 -4.14
N GLU A 222 9.98 31.50 -5.20
CA GLU A 222 10.56 32.85 -5.21
C GLU A 222 9.58 33.98 -4.88
N PRO A 223 8.30 34.00 -5.35
CA PRO A 223 7.37 35.08 -5.05
C PRO A 223 7.08 35.25 -3.55
N TRP A 224 7.26 34.21 -2.75
CA TRP A 224 6.96 34.22 -1.32
C TRP A 224 8.15 34.52 -0.40
N LEU A 225 9.35 34.72 -0.95
CA LEU A 225 10.54 35.14 -0.17
C LEU A 225 10.36 36.52 0.42
N ALA A 226 9.75 37.46 -0.33
CA ALA A 226 9.54 38.83 0.13
C ALA A 226 8.46 38.94 1.21
N SER A 227 7.46 38.05 1.20
CA SER A 227 6.39 38.05 2.21
C SER A 227 6.79 37.38 3.53
N GLY A 228 7.94 36.67 3.55
CA GLY A 228 8.38 35.90 4.72
C GLY A 228 7.65 34.55 4.90
N LEU A 229 6.75 34.17 4.00
CA LEU A 229 6.18 32.82 4.00
C LEU A 229 7.30 31.77 3.80
N ILE A 230 8.19 32.01 2.88
CA ILE A 230 9.37 31.19 2.59
C ILE A 230 10.62 31.84 3.20
N ASP A 231 11.38 31.05 3.92
CA ASP A 231 12.64 31.45 4.52
C ASP A 231 13.80 31.15 3.55
N ARG A 232 14.51 32.19 3.11
CA ARG A 232 15.62 32.07 2.15
C ARG A 232 16.76 31.17 2.66
N GLU A 233 16.97 31.10 3.96
CA GLU A 233 18.05 30.32 4.57
C GLU A 233 17.70 28.82 4.70
N LYS A 234 16.41 28.48 4.59
CA LYS A 234 15.93 27.08 4.69
C LYS A 234 15.83 26.43 3.32
N VAL A 235 16.97 26.20 2.71
CA VAL A 235 17.05 25.65 1.35
C VAL A 235 16.80 24.14 1.34
N LEU A 236 15.90 23.69 0.46
CA LEU A 236 15.63 22.27 0.19
C LEU A 236 15.76 21.97 -1.31
N PRO A 237 16.77 21.18 -1.72
CA PRO A 237 16.89 20.71 -3.10
C PRO A 237 15.72 19.84 -3.53
N LEU A 238 15.20 20.05 -4.74
CA LEU A 238 14.11 19.25 -5.32
C LEU A 238 14.45 17.76 -5.37
N SER A 239 15.70 17.42 -5.64
CA SER A 239 16.14 16.02 -5.63
C SER A 239 16.04 15.37 -4.25
N ILE A 240 16.26 16.13 -3.18
CA ILE A 240 16.11 15.64 -1.79
C ILE A 240 14.63 15.49 -1.46
N LEU A 241 13.79 16.46 -1.84
CA LEU A 241 12.35 16.41 -1.63
C LEU A 241 11.73 15.17 -2.30
N GLU A 242 12.07 14.89 -3.56
CA GLU A 242 11.60 13.69 -4.26
C GLU A 242 12.14 12.40 -3.63
N ARG A 243 13.38 12.41 -3.15
CA ARG A 243 13.95 11.27 -2.41
C ARG A 243 13.18 10.99 -1.12
N GLN A 244 12.73 12.04 -0.41
CA GLN A 244 11.88 11.86 0.76
C GLN A 244 10.53 11.23 0.39
N ALA A 245 9.92 11.64 -0.74
CA ALA A 245 8.71 10.99 -1.25
C ALA A 245 8.94 9.49 -1.51
N CYS A 246 10.13 9.09 -1.96
CA CYS A 246 10.47 7.68 -2.16
C CYS A 246 10.44 6.84 -0.87
N TYR A 247 10.67 7.41 0.30
CA TYR A 247 10.57 6.66 1.56
C TYR A 247 9.15 6.14 1.79
N PHE A 248 8.13 6.85 1.35
CA PHE A 248 6.74 6.37 1.39
C PHE A 248 6.53 5.21 0.42
N MET A 249 7.10 5.30 -0.79
CA MET A 249 7.02 4.23 -1.81
C MET A 249 7.62 2.92 -1.32
N PHE A 250 8.65 2.97 -0.48
CA PHE A 250 9.29 1.78 0.06
C PHE A 250 8.64 1.29 1.35
N SER A 251 8.23 2.20 2.23
CA SER A 251 7.76 1.84 3.58
C SER A 251 6.36 1.23 3.57
N GLU A 252 5.35 1.93 3.06
CA GLU A 252 3.97 1.45 3.12
C GLU A 252 3.78 0.10 2.41
N PRO A 253 4.14 -0.04 1.11
CA PRO A 253 3.99 -1.32 0.41
C PRO A 253 4.75 -2.46 1.06
N ALA A 254 5.96 -2.19 1.58
CA ALA A 254 6.76 -3.20 2.25
C ALA A 254 6.11 -3.70 3.55
N VAL A 255 5.58 -2.78 4.37
CA VAL A 255 4.90 -3.14 5.62
C VAL A 255 3.58 -3.84 5.35
N ILE A 256 2.80 -3.40 4.36
CA ILE A 256 1.58 -4.10 3.91
C ILE A 256 1.89 -5.56 3.55
N CYS A 257 2.87 -5.77 2.67
CA CYS A 257 3.31 -7.11 2.28
C CYS A 257 3.82 -7.92 3.48
N HIS A 258 4.57 -7.29 4.37
CA HIS A 258 5.12 -7.97 5.57
C HIS A 258 4.01 -8.40 6.53
N ASN A 259 3.01 -7.56 6.77
CA ASN A 259 1.87 -7.90 7.62
C ASN A 259 1.06 -9.05 7.03
N ILE A 260 0.79 -9.03 5.72
CA ILE A 260 0.16 -10.16 5.01
C ILE A 260 1.01 -11.42 5.19
N PHE A 261 2.35 -11.31 5.08
CA PHE A 261 3.26 -12.44 5.24
C PHE A 261 3.26 -13.00 6.68
N LEU A 262 3.17 -12.17 7.71
CA LEU A 262 3.00 -12.64 9.08
C LEU A 262 1.65 -13.33 9.28
N ALA A 263 0.60 -12.79 8.66
CA ALA A 263 -0.72 -13.39 8.72
C ALA A 263 -0.76 -14.77 8.04
N THR A 264 -0.01 -14.99 6.93
CA THR A 264 0.08 -16.34 6.33
C THR A 264 0.67 -17.36 7.29
N GLU A 265 1.64 -16.99 8.14
CA GLU A 265 2.21 -17.89 9.15
C GLU A 265 1.17 -18.22 10.24
N ALA A 266 0.46 -17.21 10.74
CA ALA A 266 -0.58 -17.40 11.75
C ALA A 266 -1.73 -18.27 11.23
N MET A 267 -2.10 -18.11 9.95
CA MET A 267 -3.14 -18.89 9.29
C MET A 267 -2.70 -20.30 8.90
N GLY A 268 -1.40 -20.56 8.76
CA GLY A 268 -0.87 -21.82 8.27
C GLY A 268 -0.85 -21.94 6.75
N LEU A 269 -0.84 -20.80 6.05
CA LEU A 269 -0.70 -20.71 4.60
C LEU A 269 0.77 -20.66 4.17
N GLY A 270 1.03 -20.96 2.91
CA GLY A 270 2.27 -20.61 2.25
C GLY A 270 2.27 -19.16 1.80
N GLY A 271 3.45 -18.57 1.78
CA GLY A 271 3.57 -17.22 1.26
C GLY A 271 5.02 -16.77 1.12
N TRP A 272 5.20 -15.74 0.32
CA TRP A 272 6.49 -15.11 0.15
C TRP A 272 6.37 -13.72 -0.46
N MET A 273 7.19 -12.82 0.04
CA MET A 273 7.32 -11.45 -0.43
C MET A 273 8.47 -11.38 -1.43
N HIS A 274 8.27 -10.68 -2.55
CA HIS A 274 9.27 -10.63 -3.62
C HIS A 274 9.16 -9.39 -4.52
N CYS A 275 10.19 -9.19 -5.35
CA CYS A 275 10.24 -8.22 -6.44
C CYS A 275 10.56 -8.94 -7.78
N GLY A 276 9.93 -10.08 -8.03
CA GLY A 276 10.24 -10.99 -9.15
C GLY A 276 9.68 -10.56 -10.50
N PHE A 277 8.95 -9.46 -10.59
CA PHE A 277 8.40 -8.92 -11.82
C PHE A 277 9.02 -7.58 -12.20
N LEU A 278 9.02 -7.26 -13.48
CA LEU A 278 9.18 -5.87 -13.91
C LEU A 278 7.86 -5.11 -13.66
N SER A 279 7.89 -4.24 -12.68
CA SER A 279 6.70 -3.54 -12.15
C SER A 279 5.88 -2.86 -13.24
N PHE A 280 6.51 -2.15 -14.18
CA PHE A 280 5.80 -1.45 -15.26
C PHE A 280 5.01 -2.41 -16.17
N LYS A 281 5.47 -3.66 -16.36
CA LYS A 281 4.74 -4.68 -17.13
C LYS A 281 3.51 -5.19 -16.38
N VAL A 282 3.60 -5.28 -15.06
CA VAL A 282 2.45 -5.62 -14.22
C VAL A 282 1.44 -4.47 -14.21
N MET A 283 1.92 -3.24 -14.08
CA MET A 283 1.06 -2.05 -14.13
C MET A 283 0.36 -1.88 -15.49
N GLN A 284 1.06 -2.17 -16.60
CA GLN A 284 0.42 -2.23 -17.92
C GLN A 284 -0.68 -3.30 -17.97
N ALA A 285 -0.43 -4.49 -17.43
CA ALA A 285 -1.41 -5.58 -17.38
C ALA A 285 -2.61 -5.23 -16.49
N LEU A 286 -2.41 -4.46 -15.41
CA LEU A 286 -3.48 -3.93 -14.54
C LEU A 286 -4.31 -2.83 -15.22
N GLY A 287 -3.88 -2.31 -16.37
CA GLY A 287 -4.57 -1.24 -17.09
C GLY A 287 -4.13 0.19 -16.73
N PHE A 288 -2.97 0.36 -16.08
CA PHE A 288 -2.45 1.69 -15.83
C PHE A 288 -2.15 2.43 -17.12
N ARG A 289 -2.63 3.69 -17.19
CA ARG A 289 -2.27 4.62 -18.25
C ARG A 289 -0.79 4.98 -18.12
N MET A 290 -0.06 4.78 -19.21
CA MET A 290 1.38 5.04 -19.29
C MET A 290 1.60 6.33 -20.08
N VAL A 291 2.28 7.32 -19.50
CA VAL A 291 2.60 8.61 -20.12
C VAL A 291 4.11 8.70 -20.30
N GLY A 292 4.58 9.15 -21.46
CA GLY A 292 6.00 9.31 -21.79
C GLY A 292 6.30 8.99 -23.25
N ALA A 293 7.58 9.01 -23.65
CA ALA A 293 8.00 8.78 -25.03
C ALA A 293 7.51 7.42 -25.54
N ALA A 294 6.72 7.45 -26.59
CA ALA A 294 6.09 6.26 -27.18
C ALA A 294 7.13 5.22 -27.70
N ASP A 295 8.35 5.64 -27.93
CA ASP A 295 9.49 4.86 -28.38
C ASP A 295 10.33 4.23 -27.24
N GLN A 296 10.07 4.63 -25.98
CA GLN A 296 10.77 4.14 -24.80
C GLN A 296 9.79 3.60 -23.76
N ALA A 297 9.12 2.50 -24.09
CA ALA A 297 8.13 1.87 -23.19
C ALA A 297 8.68 1.52 -21.79
N ALA A 298 10.01 1.38 -21.65
CA ALA A 298 10.69 1.16 -20.38
C ALA A 298 10.78 2.41 -19.49
N CYS A 299 10.59 3.61 -20.10
CA CYS A 299 10.62 4.91 -19.40
C CYS A 299 9.23 5.54 -19.28
N ALA A 300 8.17 4.82 -19.66
CA ALA A 300 6.81 5.30 -19.55
C ALA A 300 6.39 5.40 -18.07
N ASN A 301 5.88 6.57 -17.70
CA ASN A 301 5.43 6.88 -16.35
C ASN A 301 3.98 6.37 -16.15
N PRO A 302 3.71 5.42 -15.25
CA PRO A 302 2.36 5.02 -14.90
C PRO A 302 1.69 6.14 -14.09
N VAL A 303 0.58 6.68 -14.60
CA VAL A 303 -0.09 7.82 -13.97
C VAL A 303 -1.41 7.47 -13.30
N GLY A 304 -1.97 6.28 -13.53
CA GLY A 304 -3.20 5.81 -12.87
C GLY A 304 -4.05 4.93 -13.75
N ILE A 305 -5.20 4.52 -13.23
CA ILE A 305 -6.26 3.78 -13.91
C ILE A 305 -7.54 4.61 -13.84
N ASP A 306 -8.17 4.87 -14.99
CA ASP A 306 -9.36 5.70 -15.12
C ASP A 306 -10.48 5.25 -14.16
N GLY A 307 -10.95 6.16 -13.29
CA GLY A 307 -12.00 5.92 -12.32
C GLY A 307 -11.69 4.87 -11.24
N VAL A 308 -10.43 4.47 -11.08
CA VAL A 308 -9.99 3.49 -10.07
C VAL A 308 -8.95 4.09 -9.14
N LEU A 309 -7.82 4.51 -9.67
CA LEU A 309 -6.73 5.14 -8.95
C LEU A 309 -6.06 6.13 -9.90
N GLU A 310 -6.38 7.41 -9.74
CA GLU A 310 -5.94 8.48 -10.62
C GLU A 310 -4.87 9.32 -9.91
N GLY A 311 -3.72 9.49 -10.56
CA GLY A 311 -2.64 10.30 -10.04
C GLY A 311 -2.98 11.79 -10.05
N PHE A 312 -2.54 12.50 -9.04
CA PHE A 312 -2.79 13.95 -8.88
C PHE A 312 -1.89 14.78 -9.81
N CYS A 313 -2.08 14.58 -11.10
CA CYS A 313 -1.38 15.31 -12.17
C CYS A 313 -2.12 15.17 -13.51
N PRO A 314 -1.80 15.97 -14.55
CA PRO A 314 -2.24 15.68 -15.90
C PRO A 314 -1.81 14.26 -16.35
N PRO A 315 -2.62 13.54 -17.13
CA PRO A 315 -3.84 13.98 -17.79
C PRO A 315 -5.15 13.78 -16.98
N TYR A 316 -5.08 13.31 -15.73
CA TYR A 316 -6.28 13.12 -14.90
C TYR A 316 -6.90 14.44 -14.42
N PHE A 317 -6.06 15.42 -14.21
CA PHE A 317 -6.48 16.78 -13.88
C PHE A 317 -6.09 17.75 -15.01
N PRO A 318 -6.89 18.78 -15.27
CA PRO A 318 -6.62 19.74 -16.37
C PRO A 318 -5.35 20.58 -16.12
N SER A 319 -4.93 20.71 -14.88
CA SER A 319 -3.71 21.43 -14.47
C SER A 319 -3.19 20.89 -13.13
N MET A 320 -1.95 21.26 -12.78
CA MET A 320 -1.41 20.95 -11.45
C MET A 320 -2.15 21.69 -10.34
N ASP A 321 -2.70 22.86 -10.60
CA ASP A 321 -3.52 23.59 -9.63
C ASP A 321 -4.77 22.80 -9.25
N ALA A 322 -5.49 22.28 -10.25
CA ALA A 322 -6.66 21.42 -10.03
C ALA A 322 -6.28 20.11 -9.30
N ALA A 323 -5.12 19.54 -9.62
CA ALA A 323 -4.61 18.36 -8.94
C ALA A 323 -4.31 18.62 -7.45
N VAL A 324 -3.71 19.76 -7.14
CA VAL A 324 -3.44 20.19 -5.74
C VAL A 324 -4.74 20.42 -4.98
N ASP A 325 -5.74 21.07 -5.60
CA ASP A 325 -7.06 21.27 -4.98
C ASP A 325 -7.75 19.94 -4.66
N ALA A 326 -7.72 19.00 -5.59
CA ALA A 326 -8.27 17.66 -5.39
C ALA A 326 -7.51 16.87 -4.30
N ALA A 327 -6.18 16.98 -4.25
CA ALA A 327 -5.37 16.37 -3.20
C ALA A 327 -5.73 16.95 -1.82
N LEU A 328 -5.98 18.26 -1.71
CA LEU A 328 -6.42 18.90 -0.48
C LEU A 328 -7.80 18.38 -0.04
N VAL A 329 -8.72 18.18 -0.97
CA VAL A 329 -10.03 17.55 -0.70
C VAL A 329 -9.84 16.15 -0.12
N ARG A 330 -9.02 15.31 -0.75
CA ARG A 330 -8.70 13.97 -0.24
C ARG A 330 -8.07 14.00 1.16
N ILE A 331 -7.15 14.92 1.42
CA ILE A 331 -6.54 15.14 2.74
C ILE A 331 -7.62 15.51 3.78
N SER A 332 -8.59 16.34 3.38
CA SER A 332 -9.65 16.84 4.27
C SER A 332 -10.71 15.79 4.58
N HIS A 333 -11.07 14.92 3.60
CA HIS A 333 -12.03 13.83 3.80
C HIS A 333 -11.46 12.69 4.67
N GLY A 334 -10.17 12.52 4.71
CA GLY A 334 -9.50 11.58 5.65
C GLY A 334 -9.53 12.03 7.11
N ARG A 335 -10.33 13.04 7.47
CA ARG A 335 -10.54 13.42 8.87
C ARG A 335 -11.39 12.38 9.55
N ALA A 336 -10.91 11.91 10.70
CA ALA A 336 -11.65 11.00 11.55
C ALA A 336 -13.10 11.45 11.72
N SER A 337 -14.03 10.56 11.45
CA SER A 337 -15.44 10.85 11.70
C SER A 337 -15.65 11.07 13.20
N GLU A 338 -16.55 11.98 13.55
CA GLU A 338 -16.93 12.25 14.95
C GLU A 338 -17.48 11.01 15.68
N SER A 339 -17.64 9.90 14.98
CA SER A 339 -18.23 8.65 15.47
C SER A 339 -17.21 7.67 16.10
N GLN A 340 -15.95 8.05 16.32
CA GLN A 340 -14.95 7.18 16.97
C GLN A 340 -14.57 7.73 18.35
N PRO A 341 -15.23 7.27 19.43
CA PRO A 341 -15.14 7.92 20.74
C PRO A 341 -13.84 7.63 21.50
N TYR A 342 -13.16 6.49 21.25
CA TYR A 342 -12.11 6.01 22.16
C TYR A 342 -10.75 6.69 22.02
N THR A 343 -10.45 7.28 20.88
CA THR A 343 -9.14 7.88 20.60
C THR A 343 -9.19 9.37 20.26
N MET A 344 -10.37 9.97 20.30
CA MET A 344 -10.53 11.43 20.07
C MET A 344 -10.07 12.21 21.29
N PRO A 345 -9.25 13.24 21.11
CA PRO A 345 -8.98 14.18 22.20
C PRO A 345 -10.27 14.84 22.66
N PRO A 346 -10.37 15.25 23.94
CA PRO A 346 -11.48 16.04 24.45
C PRO A 346 -11.85 17.20 23.53
N SER A 347 -13.12 17.63 23.52
CA SER A 347 -13.62 18.66 22.59
C SER A 347 -12.83 19.96 22.65
N GLU A 348 -12.43 20.39 23.87
CA GLU A 348 -11.60 21.57 24.10
C GLU A 348 -10.21 21.52 23.42
N ASN A 349 -9.65 20.32 23.22
CA ASN A 349 -8.37 20.14 22.54
C ASN A 349 -8.52 20.01 21.02
N ARG A 350 -9.71 19.62 20.52
CA ARG A 350 -10.00 19.53 19.08
C ARG A 350 -10.01 20.90 18.40
N ASP A 351 -10.52 21.90 19.07
CA ASP A 351 -10.66 23.26 18.51
C ASP A 351 -9.33 24.02 18.44
N ALA A 352 -8.33 23.57 19.22
CA ALA A 352 -6.97 24.12 19.18
C ALA A 352 -6.14 23.65 17.98
N ILE A 353 -6.67 22.72 17.16
CA ILE A 353 -5.93 22.10 16.05
C ILE A 353 -6.27 22.82 14.75
N PRO A 354 -5.27 23.38 14.03
CA PRO A 354 -5.48 23.99 12.73
C PRO A 354 -6.20 23.04 11.75
N ARG A 355 -7.23 23.56 11.06
CA ARG A 355 -8.11 22.74 10.22
C ARG A 355 -7.80 22.79 8.73
N ALA A 356 -7.03 23.78 8.30
CA ALA A 356 -6.70 23.99 6.89
C ALA A 356 -5.31 24.64 6.76
N PRO A 357 -4.61 24.41 5.62
CA PRO A 357 -3.41 25.18 5.29
C PRO A 357 -3.79 26.65 5.03
N SER A 358 -2.80 27.55 5.08
CA SER A 358 -2.99 28.94 4.71
C SER A 358 -3.19 29.09 3.19
N ASP A 359 -3.95 30.11 2.76
CA ASP A 359 -4.14 30.41 1.33
C ASP A 359 -2.79 30.66 0.63
N ALA A 360 -1.86 31.34 1.31
CA ALA A 360 -0.52 31.59 0.80
C ALA A 360 0.30 30.30 0.66
N GLY A 361 0.23 29.40 1.64
CA GLY A 361 0.88 28.08 1.59
C GLY A 361 0.32 27.21 0.45
N LEU A 362 -1.01 27.23 0.27
CA LEU A 362 -1.67 26.53 -0.84
C LEU A 362 -1.23 27.09 -2.20
N ALA A 363 -1.22 28.42 -2.36
CA ALA A 363 -0.77 29.08 -3.59
C ALA A 363 0.70 28.79 -3.90
N CYS A 364 1.57 28.78 -2.89
CA CYS A 364 2.98 28.39 -3.04
C CYS A 364 3.11 26.91 -3.46
N THR A 365 2.34 26.01 -2.85
CA THR A 365 2.30 24.59 -3.21
C THR A 365 1.94 24.40 -4.69
N LYS A 366 0.88 25.09 -5.15
CA LYS A 366 0.47 25.08 -6.57
C LYS A 366 1.60 25.54 -7.49
N ALA A 367 2.30 26.62 -7.12
CA ALA A 367 3.41 27.14 -7.92
C ALA A 367 4.57 26.17 -8.01
N VAL A 368 4.94 25.50 -6.92
CA VAL A 368 6.00 24.47 -6.93
C VAL A 368 5.59 23.28 -7.79
N CYS A 369 4.36 22.78 -7.62
CA CYS A 369 3.85 21.65 -8.41
C CYS A 369 3.79 21.97 -9.91
N ARG A 370 3.34 23.19 -10.27
CA ARG A 370 3.38 23.67 -11.67
C ARG A 370 4.80 23.72 -12.21
N TYR A 371 5.72 24.35 -11.46
CA TYR A 371 7.12 24.42 -11.85
C TYR A 371 7.68 23.06 -12.20
N ILE A 372 7.44 22.05 -11.36
CA ILE A 372 7.92 20.68 -11.58
C ILE A 372 7.33 20.13 -12.88
N HIS A 373 6.00 20.17 -13.04
CA HIS A 373 5.34 19.60 -14.21
C HIS A 373 5.73 20.31 -15.52
N GLU A 374 5.73 21.64 -15.55
CA GLU A 374 6.08 22.43 -16.73
C GLU A 374 7.55 22.28 -17.14
N THR A 375 8.42 22.12 -16.13
CA THR A 375 9.86 22.01 -16.35
C THR A 375 10.27 20.61 -16.85
N TYR A 376 9.62 19.57 -16.36
CA TYR A 376 10.02 18.18 -16.60
C TYR A 376 9.02 17.37 -17.45
N GLY A 377 7.85 17.93 -17.77
CA GLY A 377 6.80 17.26 -18.53
C GLY A 377 6.14 16.10 -17.78
N ARG A 378 6.40 15.97 -16.47
CA ARG A 378 5.88 14.92 -15.61
C ARG A 378 5.85 15.36 -14.15
N PHE A 379 5.07 14.67 -13.33
CA PHE A 379 4.99 14.91 -11.89
C PHE A 379 4.86 13.58 -11.13
N PRO A 380 5.82 13.27 -10.23
CA PRO A 380 7.08 13.96 -9.91
C PRO A 380 8.08 14.04 -11.08
N ALA A 381 9.18 14.81 -10.91
CA ALA A 381 10.15 15.04 -11.96
C ALA A 381 11.00 13.80 -12.31
N SER A 382 11.44 13.04 -11.30
CA SER A 382 12.45 11.98 -11.45
C SER A 382 11.99 10.59 -11.02
N VAL A 383 10.80 10.46 -10.44
CA VAL A 383 10.23 9.18 -10.02
C VAL A 383 8.86 8.98 -10.66
N ASP A 384 8.36 7.75 -10.66
CA ASP A 384 7.07 7.46 -11.26
C ASP A 384 5.92 8.02 -10.41
N THR A 385 4.86 8.47 -11.08
CA THR A 385 3.63 8.98 -10.44
C THR A 385 2.96 7.91 -9.60
N MET A 386 2.88 6.69 -10.16
CA MET A 386 2.44 5.49 -9.46
C MET A 386 3.58 4.50 -9.36
N HIS A 387 3.78 3.90 -8.20
CA HIS A 387 4.90 2.99 -7.98
C HIS A 387 4.46 1.63 -7.42
N LEU A 388 4.98 0.57 -8.03
CA LEU A 388 4.81 -0.82 -7.62
C LEU A 388 6.19 -1.47 -7.56
N MET A 389 6.59 -1.97 -6.40
CA MET A 389 7.87 -2.65 -6.21
C MET A 389 7.71 -4.01 -5.56
N TRP A 390 6.88 -4.09 -4.54
CA TRP A 390 6.72 -5.27 -3.73
C TRP A 390 5.50 -6.08 -4.13
N PHE A 391 5.66 -7.38 -4.10
CA PHE A 391 4.60 -8.36 -4.32
C PHE A 391 4.56 -9.30 -3.13
N MET A 392 3.37 -9.68 -2.70
CA MET A 392 3.18 -10.72 -1.70
C MET A 392 2.25 -11.78 -2.28
N GLN A 393 2.72 -13.02 -2.37
CA GLN A 393 1.89 -14.14 -2.82
C GLN A 393 1.53 -15.04 -1.64
N ALA A 394 0.25 -15.43 -1.55
CA ALA A 394 -0.26 -16.38 -0.59
C ALA A 394 -0.94 -17.56 -1.31
N HIS A 395 -0.88 -18.76 -0.72
CA HIS A 395 -1.43 -19.98 -1.29
C HIS A 395 -1.50 -21.10 -0.25
N HIS A 396 -2.28 -22.15 -0.54
CA HIS A 396 -2.25 -23.38 0.24
C HIS A 396 -0.96 -24.16 -0.07
N LEU A 397 -0.31 -24.63 1.00
CA LEU A 397 0.93 -25.40 0.88
C LEU A 397 0.67 -26.84 0.40
N ASP A 398 1.65 -27.40 -0.32
CA ASP A 398 1.75 -28.86 -0.50
C ASP A 398 2.62 -29.44 0.61
N PRO A 399 2.04 -30.06 1.66
CA PRO A 399 2.82 -30.60 2.78
C PRO A 399 3.75 -31.74 2.37
N ASP A 400 3.39 -32.51 1.34
CA ASP A 400 4.18 -33.68 0.89
C ASP A 400 5.51 -33.25 0.28
N TYR A 401 5.51 -32.12 -0.44
CA TYR A 401 6.75 -31.52 -0.93
C TYR A 401 7.71 -31.19 0.21
N TYR A 402 7.20 -30.50 1.24
CA TYR A 402 8.04 -30.10 2.37
C TYR A 402 8.52 -31.27 3.22
N ARG A 403 7.67 -32.30 3.44
CA ARG A 403 8.05 -33.54 4.13
C ARG A 403 9.13 -34.31 3.37
N ARG A 404 9.07 -34.28 2.04
CA ARG A 404 10.03 -35.01 1.18
C ARG A 404 11.41 -34.38 1.16
N PHE A 405 11.49 -33.05 1.09
CA PHE A 405 12.74 -32.36 0.78
C PHE A 405 13.37 -31.64 1.96
N PHE A 406 12.66 -31.49 3.06
CA PHE A 406 13.09 -30.70 4.20
C PHE A 406 12.93 -31.46 5.51
N HIS A 407 13.68 -31.04 6.55
CA HIS A 407 13.54 -31.59 7.89
C HIS A 407 12.20 -31.21 8.56
N SER A 408 11.86 -31.89 9.65
CA SER A 408 10.58 -31.78 10.37
C SER A 408 10.18 -30.36 10.79
N GLY A 409 11.11 -29.40 10.86
CA GLY A 409 10.82 -27.99 11.17
C GLY A 409 10.37 -27.13 9.98
N ALA A 410 10.25 -27.71 8.77
CA ALA A 410 9.84 -26.94 7.58
C ALA A 410 8.35 -26.53 7.60
N LEU A 411 7.52 -27.33 8.25
CA LEU A 411 6.10 -27.06 8.48
C LEU A 411 5.88 -26.84 9.99
N GLY A 412 5.21 -25.73 10.32
CA GLY A 412 4.74 -25.47 11.68
C GLY A 412 3.40 -26.16 11.98
N PRO A 413 2.99 -26.20 13.24
CA PRO A 413 1.68 -26.78 13.64
C PRO A 413 0.48 -26.11 12.97
N THR A 414 0.55 -24.82 12.69
CA THR A 414 -0.49 -24.04 12.00
C THR A 414 -0.80 -24.58 10.61
N HIS A 415 0.22 -24.99 9.85
CA HIS A 415 0.06 -25.49 8.47
C HIS A 415 -0.72 -26.80 8.43
N ALA A 416 -0.41 -27.74 9.32
CA ALA A 416 -1.14 -28.99 9.43
C ALA A 416 -2.58 -28.79 9.92
N ALA A 417 -2.76 -27.92 10.95
CA ALA A 417 -4.06 -27.61 11.51
C ALA A 417 -4.97 -26.90 10.50
N HIS A 418 -4.42 -25.98 9.69
CA HIS A 418 -5.19 -25.25 8.68
C HIS A 418 -5.75 -26.23 7.61
N MET A 419 -4.90 -27.04 7.02
CA MET A 419 -5.34 -28.01 6.00
C MET A 419 -6.36 -29.00 6.55
N ALA A 420 -6.18 -29.52 7.77
CA ALA A 420 -7.12 -30.45 8.37
C ALA A 420 -8.48 -29.81 8.70
N ALA A 421 -8.48 -28.57 9.22
CA ALA A 421 -9.71 -27.89 9.61
C ALA A 421 -10.53 -27.32 8.45
N TRP A 422 -9.84 -26.91 7.37
CA TRP A 422 -10.45 -26.15 6.28
C TRP A 422 -10.61 -26.95 5.01
N HIS A 423 -9.74 -27.91 4.77
CA HIS A 423 -9.63 -28.66 3.52
C HIS A 423 -9.38 -30.14 3.79
N GLY A 424 -10.02 -30.71 4.83
CA GLY A 424 -9.81 -32.09 5.27
C GLY A 424 -9.99 -33.15 4.19
N ASP A 425 -10.98 -32.95 3.33
CA ASP A 425 -11.24 -33.79 2.14
C ASP A 425 -10.13 -33.71 1.06
N VAL A 426 -9.34 -32.64 1.03
CA VAL A 426 -8.16 -32.49 0.15
C VAL A 426 -6.90 -33.06 0.83
N ALA A 427 -6.81 -32.96 2.15
CA ALA A 427 -5.66 -33.45 2.92
C ALA A 427 -5.61 -34.97 3.02
N GLU A 428 -6.75 -35.65 2.86
CA GLU A 428 -6.90 -37.12 2.92
C GLU A 428 -6.75 -37.81 1.55
N ARG A 429 -6.75 -37.06 0.46
CA ARG A 429 -6.52 -37.55 -0.92
C ARG A 429 -5.06 -37.41 -1.34
#